data_c4cc27a06bcc752c92e2665ac6cc70e2
#
_entry.id   c4cc27a06bcc752c92e2665ac6cc70e2
#
_cell.length_a   1.000
_cell.length_b   1.000
_cell.length_c   1.000
_cell.angle_alpha   90.00
_cell.angle_beta   90.00
_cell.angle_gamma   90.00
#
_symmetry.space_group_name_H-M   'P 1'
#
loop_
_entity.id
_entity.type
_entity.pdbx_description
1 polymer ?
#
loop_
_entity_poly.entity_id
_entity_poly.type
_entity_poly.pdbx_seq_one_letter_code
_entity_poly.pdbx_strand_id
1 'polypeptide(L)'
;YTRAEFVDDDMSTLLRRGGWRQILMKDTFMHHFGGVTLGEGRRKAAGNALDEMRRVYYKKWGVDAWDGRGGFPSAEVMEQWHTPSANERVLVLEPRFGDFACELFNSYRRGGFVPHMTAAVFDERYLPDTGYLFDETLTATRVEEVAAQSEGGYNIIAAGCYLDELPIGDVIADLERLYALLAPGGMLVLPVRNPGSAYELDCIMNEGTRDVYCLENEVKRYSNFSYRHLLRALHAHPYLHRYRVHSIMMQGDDVLAERMKPLLRSSEGAPSDLELSLSVRMFFLGIRRES
;
A
#
# COMPACT_ATOMS: atom_id res chain seq x y z
N TYR A 1 -13.81 -20.44 14.54
CA TYR A 1 -12.51 -20.19 15.19
C TYR A 1 -12.46 -20.92 16.54
N THR A 2 -11.36 -21.61 16.79
CA THR A 2 -11.12 -22.28 18.09
C THR A 2 -10.44 -21.35 19.10
N ARG A 3 -9.98 -20.19 18.67
CA ARG A 3 -9.34 -19.12 19.44
C ARG A 3 -9.87 -17.77 19.00
N ALA A 4 -9.62 -16.72 19.79
CA ALA A 4 -10.19 -15.39 19.55
C ALA A 4 -9.50 -14.58 18.44
N GLU A 5 -8.33 -15.04 17.96
CA GLU A 5 -7.59 -14.37 16.89
C GLU A 5 -8.40 -14.37 15.58
N PHE A 6 -8.37 -13.26 14.84
CA PHE A 6 -9.09 -13.02 13.59
C PHE A 6 -10.64 -13.01 13.69
N VAL A 7 -11.22 -12.99 14.88
CA VAL A 7 -12.69 -12.86 15.03
C VAL A 7 -13.16 -11.46 14.65
N ASP A 8 -12.40 -10.44 14.98
CA ASP A 8 -12.63 -9.05 14.60
C ASP A 8 -12.43 -8.81 13.09
N ASP A 9 -11.37 -9.38 12.50
CA ASP A 9 -11.16 -9.36 11.04
C ASP A 9 -12.31 -10.09 10.31
N ASP A 10 -12.75 -11.22 10.83
CA ASP A 10 -13.86 -12.01 10.29
C ASP A 10 -15.18 -11.23 10.32
N MET A 11 -15.49 -10.64 11.48
CA MET A 11 -16.69 -9.81 11.65
C MET A 11 -16.63 -8.58 10.73
N SER A 12 -15.48 -7.93 10.65
CA SER A 12 -15.28 -6.77 9.77
C SER A 12 -15.50 -7.11 8.31
N THR A 13 -15.01 -8.27 7.87
CA THR A 13 -15.21 -8.76 6.50
C THR A 13 -16.68 -9.11 6.24
N LEU A 14 -17.34 -9.77 7.19
CA LEU A 14 -18.76 -10.10 7.08
C LEU A 14 -19.62 -8.84 6.93
N LEU A 15 -19.38 -7.83 7.76
CA LEU A 15 -20.12 -6.57 7.73
C LEU A 15 -19.87 -5.83 6.41
N ARG A 16 -18.62 -5.69 5.99
CA ARG A 16 -18.25 -4.98 4.76
C ARG A 16 -18.85 -5.64 3.52
N ARG A 17 -18.72 -6.96 3.38
CA ARG A 17 -19.30 -7.74 2.25
C ARG A 17 -20.83 -7.80 2.33
N GLY A 18 -21.41 -7.60 3.51
CA GLY A 18 -22.84 -7.42 3.71
C GLY A 18 -23.35 -6.00 3.42
N GLY A 19 -22.49 -5.09 2.94
CA GLY A 19 -22.84 -3.70 2.63
C GLY A 19 -22.93 -2.76 3.85
N TRP A 20 -22.48 -3.21 5.02
CA TRP A 20 -22.51 -2.39 6.24
C TRP A 20 -21.25 -1.54 6.38
N ARG A 21 -21.44 -0.29 6.76
CA ARG A 21 -20.31 0.61 7.11
C ARG A 21 -19.95 0.45 8.57
N GLN A 22 -18.65 0.35 8.84
CA GLN A 22 -18.10 0.39 10.18
C GLN A 22 -17.68 1.84 10.49
N ILE A 23 -18.02 2.30 11.69
CA ILE A 23 -17.75 3.68 12.11
C ILE A 23 -16.94 3.65 13.39
N LEU A 24 -15.80 4.34 13.40
CA LEU A 24 -15.01 4.57 14.61
C LEU A 24 -15.67 5.66 15.45
N MET A 25 -16.13 5.30 16.63
CA MET A 25 -16.64 6.25 17.63
C MET A 25 -15.46 6.96 18.31
N LYS A 26 -15.35 8.28 18.13
CA LYS A 26 -14.26 9.08 18.71
C LYS A 26 -14.51 9.59 20.12
N ASP A 27 -15.75 9.53 20.57
CA ASP A 27 -16.22 9.96 21.91
C ASP A 27 -16.31 8.80 22.91
N THR A 28 -15.95 7.61 22.50
CA THR A 28 -15.94 6.41 23.32
C THR A 28 -14.52 5.91 23.53
N PHE A 29 -14.14 5.70 24.77
CA PHE A 29 -12.82 5.17 25.13
C PHE A 29 -12.97 3.79 25.74
N MET A 30 -12.17 2.83 25.23
CA MET A 30 -12.01 1.51 25.84
C MET A 30 -10.52 1.24 26.04
N HIS A 31 -10.12 0.97 27.28
CA HIS A 31 -8.74 0.62 27.56
C HIS A 31 -8.50 -0.86 27.29
N HIS A 32 -7.62 -1.15 26.34
CA HIS A 32 -7.17 -2.51 26.03
C HIS A 32 -5.79 -2.77 26.61
N PHE A 33 -5.74 -3.62 27.63
CA PHE A 33 -4.48 -3.95 28.33
C PHE A 33 -3.55 -4.89 27.53
N GLY A 34 -3.75 -5.07 26.26
CA GLY A 34 -2.94 -5.84 25.31
C GLY A 34 -2.09 -6.96 25.90
N GLY A 35 -2.44 -8.21 25.64
CA GLY A 35 -1.60 -9.36 25.98
C GLY A 35 -1.44 -9.70 27.47
N VAL A 36 -2.10 -9.01 28.39
CA VAL A 36 -2.01 -9.27 29.86
C VAL A 36 -2.52 -10.66 30.20
N THR A 37 -3.47 -11.19 29.45
CA THR A 37 -4.01 -12.54 29.61
C THR A 37 -3.09 -13.63 29.03
N LEU A 38 -2.06 -13.24 28.26
CA LEU A 38 -1.10 -14.13 27.63
C LEU A 38 0.23 -14.02 28.39
N GLY A 39 0.45 -14.87 29.44
CA GLY A 39 1.75 -14.97 30.09
C GLY A 39 2.89 -15.29 29.12
N GLU A 40 4.14 -14.99 29.51
CA GLU A 40 5.34 -15.12 28.63
C GLU A 40 5.49 -16.50 27.96
N GLY A 41 5.12 -17.58 28.61
CA GLY A 41 5.13 -18.93 28.04
C GLY A 41 4.09 -19.16 26.94
N ARG A 42 3.07 -18.30 26.83
CA ARG A 42 2.03 -18.36 25.80
C ARG A 42 2.37 -17.54 24.55
N ARG A 43 3.33 -16.62 24.62
CA ARG A 43 3.72 -15.81 23.46
C ARG A 43 4.31 -16.64 22.31
N LYS A 44 5.09 -17.68 22.63
CA LYS A 44 5.60 -18.63 21.62
C LYS A 44 4.49 -19.52 21.03
N ALA A 45 3.52 -19.92 21.86
CA ALA A 45 2.35 -20.66 21.40
C ALA A 45 1.34 -19.77 20.65
N ALA A 46 1.36 -18.46 20.89
CA ALA A 46 0.49 -17.49 20.22
C ALA A 46 0.87 -17.29 18.74
N GLY A 47 2.16 -17.38 18.37
CA GLY A 47 2.58 -17.28 16.96
C GLY A 47 1.95 -18.38 16.12
N ASN A 48 2.05 -19.64 16.54
CA ASN A 48 1.46 -20.77 15.83
C ASN A 48 -0.08 -20.68 15.77
N ALA A 49 -0.70 -20.12 16.82
CA ALA A 49 -2.15 -19.92 16.87
C ALA A 49 -2.61 -18.83 15.91
N LEU A 50 -1.84 -17.76 15.81
CA LEU A 50 -2.12 -16.66 14.89
C LEU A 50 -2.09 -17.14 13.43
N ASP A 51 -1.04 -17.89 13.05
CA ASP A 51 -0.91 -18.47 11.71
C ASP A 51 -2.02 -19.48 11.40
N GLU A 52 -2.39 -20.32 12.40
CA GLU A 52 -3.50 -21.26 12.25
C GLU A 52 -4.82 -20.53 11.99
N MET A 53 -5.14 -19.51 12.78
CA MET A 53 -6.39 -18.76 12.64
C MET A 53 -6.40 -17.90 11.37
N ARG A 54 -5.24 -17.39 10.94
CA ARG A 54 -5.10 -16.71 9.65
C ARG A 54 -5.43 -17.64 8.49
N ARG A 55 -4.98 -18.91 8.53
CA ARG A 55 -5.36 -19.92 7.53
C ARG A 55 -6.85 -20.25 7.56
N VAL A 56 -7.48 -20.28 8.74
CA VAL A 56 -8.94 -20.45 8.87
C VAL A 56 -9.67 -19.29 8.20
N TYR A 57 -9.22 -18.06 8.45
CA TYR A 57 -9.76 -16.88 7.80
C TYR A 57 -9.61 -16.96 6.27
N TYR A 58 -8.40 -17.26 5.79
CA TYR A 58 -8.13 -17.43 4.36
C TYR A 58 -9.01 -18.50 3.71
N LYS A 59 -9.14 -19.65 4.36
CA LYS A 59 -10.01 -20.73 3.87
C LYS A 59 -11.48 -20.31 3.76
N LYS A 60 -11.93 -19.47 4.67
CA LYS A 60 -13.33 -18.97 4.69
C LYS A 60 -13.59 -17.91 3.63
N TRP A 61 -12.67 -16.96 3.48
CA TRP A 61 -12.89 -15.76 2.67
C TRP A 61 -12.18 -15.75 1.31
N GLY A 62 -11.21 -16.64 1.11
CA GLY A 62 -10.38 -16.70 -0.09
C GLY A 62 -9.32 -15.60 -0.19
N VAL A 63 -9.21 -14.77 0.84
CA VAL A 63 -8.28 -13.63 0.91
C VAL A 63 -7.58 -13.61 2.26
N ASP A 64 -6.37 -13.04 2.31
CA ASP A 64 -5.59 -12.94 3.53
C ASP A 64 -6.03 -11.71 4.34
N ALA A 65 -6.36 -11.87 5.62
CA ALA A 65 -6.73 -10.76 6.51
C ALA A 65 -5.66 -9.64 6.57
N TRP A 66 -4.41 -9.95 6.26
CA TRP A 66 -3.30 -8.99 6.32
C TRP A 66 -2.96 -8.34 4.99
N ASP A 67 -3.60 -8.73 3.91
CA ASP A 67 -3.32 -8.17 2.57
C ASP A 67 -3.64 -6.66 2.43
N GLY A 68 -4.49 -6.11 3.27
CA GLY A 68 -4.78 -4.69 3.31
C GLY A 68 -3.83 -3.88 4.22
N ARG A 69 -3.05 -4.57 5.06
CA ARG A 69 -2.25 -3.94 6.11
C ARG A 69 -0.91 -3.46 5.61
N GLY A 70 -0.87 -2.42 4.95
CA GLY A 70 0.41 -1.79 4.78
C GLY A 70 0.80 -1.52 3.36
N GLY A 71 1.12 -0.36 3.15
CA GLY A 71 1.73 0.10 1.96
C GLY A 71 1.32 1.49 1.57
N PHE A 72 0.30 2.04 2.19
CA PHE A 72 0.00 3.44 1.96
C PHE A 72 0.35 4.28 3.18
N PRO A 73 1.05 5.40 2.98
CA PRO A 73 1.15 6.44 3.99
C PRO A 73 -0.26 6.93 4.29
N SER A 74 -0.42 7.48 5.46
CA SER A 74 -1.68 8.09 5.88
C SER A 74 -2.18 9.12 4.86
N ALA A 75 -3.46 9.36 4.81
CA ALA A 75 -4.05 10.44 4.01
C ALA A 75 -3.40 11.81 4.29
N GLU A 76 -2.76 11.99 5.44
CA GLU A 76 -1.99 13.19 5.81
C GLU A 76 -0.88 13.53 4.81
N VAL A 77 -0.22 12.55 4.21
CA VAL A 77 0.78 12.80 3.16
C VAL A 77 0.09 13.33 1.89
N MET A 78 -1.07 12.76 1.57
CA MET A 78 -1.88 13.24 0.45
C MET A 78 -2.36 14.66 0.66
N GLU A 79 -2.80 15.02 1.86
CA GLU A 79 -3.27 16.37 2.22
C GLU A 79 -2.18 17.44 2.06
N GLN A 80 -0.90 17.07 2.18
CA GLN A 80 0.22 17.98 1.90
C GLN A 80 0.41 18.27 0.40
N TRP A 81 -0.07 17.38 -0.46
CA TRP A 81 0.14 17.45 -1.90
C TRP A 81 -1.10 17.85 -2.69
N HIS A 82 -2.25 17.57 -2.15
CA HIS A 82 -3.55 17.82 -2.77
C HIS A 82 -4.56 18.31 -1.74
N THR A 83 -5.26 19.39 -2.07
CA THR A 83 -6.37 19.89 -1.27
C THR A 83 -7.67 19.42 -1.91
N PRO A 84 -8.49 18.60 -1.20
CA PRO A 84 -9.76 18.13 -1.72
C PRO A 84 -10.68 19.27 -2.18
N SER A 85 -11.38 19.05 -3.28
CA SER A 85 -12.38 19.98 -3.80
C SER A 85 -13.65 19.26 -4.27
N ALA A 86 -14.68 20.03 -4.66
CA ALA A 86 -15.96 19.49 -5.10
C ALA A 86 -15.84 18.78 -6.46
N ASN A 87 -16.65 17.73 -6.66
CA ASN A 87 -16.80 17.00 -7.92
C ASN A 87 -15.50 16.32 -8.43
N GLU A 88 -14.59 15.99 -7.53
CA GLU A 88 -13.38 15.28 -7.90
C GLU A 88 -13.65 13.79 -8.13
N ARG A 89 -12.92 13.24 -9.08
CA ARG A 89 -12.90 11.83 -9.43
C ARG A 89 -11.61 11.20 -8.94
N VAL A 90 -11.75 10.07 -8.26
CA VAL A 90 -10.63 9.32 -7.68
C VAL A 90 -10.65 7.90 -8.22
N LEU A 91 -9.52 7.45 -8.76
CA LEU A 91 -9.30 6.06 -9.14
C LEU A 91 -8.34 5.40 -8.14
N VAL A 92 -8.71 4.27 -7.60
CA VAL A 92 -7.84 3.46 -6.75
C VAL A 92 -7.60 2.11 -7.42
N LEU A 93 -6.32 1.83 -7.72
CA LEU A 93 -5.91 0.56 -8.31
C LEU A 93 -5.63 -0.45 -7.20
N GLU A 94 -6.18 -1.62 -7.36
CA GLU A 94 -6.09 -2.75 -6.42
C GLU A 94 -6.35 -2.33 -4.96
N PRO A 95 -7.56 -1.81 -4.64
CA PRO A 95 -7.86 -1.28 -3.31
C PRO A 95 -7.88 -2.35 -2.23
N ARG A 96 -8.01 -3.62 -2.58
CA ARG A 96 -8.17 -4.76 -1.66
C ARG A 96 -9.29 -4.51 -0.67
N PHE A 97 -8.98 -4.40 0.63
CA PHE A 97 -9.97 -4.08 1.68
C PHE A 97 -10.33 -2.59 1.75
N GLY A 98 -9.69 -1.73 0.97
CA GLY A 98 -10.01 -0.32 0.85
C GLY A 98 -9.44 0.57 1.97
N ASP A 99 -8.44 0.14 2.71
CA ASP A 99 -7.87 0.88 3.84
C ASP A 99 -7.44 2.30 3.43
N PHE A 100 -6.58 2.41 2.41
CA PHE A 100 -6.16 3.71 1.90
C PHE A 100 -7.31 4.50 1.26
N ALA A 101 -8.17 3.82 0.50
CA ALA A 101 -9.30 4.45 -0.13
C ALA A 101 -10.28 5.04 0.88
N CYS A 102 -10.48 4.35 2.02
CA CYS A 102 -11.29 4.84 3.13
C CYS A 102 -10.67 6.08 3.79
N GLU A 103 -9.37 6.09 4.03
CA GLU A 103 -8.67 7.26 4.56
C GLU A 103 -8.76 8.45 3.61
N LEU A 104 -8.54 8.23 2.33
CA LEU A 104 -8.66 9.25 1.29
C LEU A 104 -10.08 9.81 1.22
N PHE A 105 -11.11 8.96 1.22
CA PHE A 105 -12.50 9.36 1.28
C PHE A 105 -12.82 10.20 2.52
N ASN A 106 -12.28 9.82 3.68
CA ASN A 106 -12.45 10.58 4.92
C ASN A 106 -11.73 11.94 4.86
N SER A 107 -10.61 12.06 4.14
CA SER A 107 -9.96 13.36 3.89
C SER A 107 -10.90 14.32 3.14
N TYR A 108 -11.56 13.86 2.06
CA TYR A 108 -12.56 14.64 1.35
C TYR A 108 -13.72 15.04 2.27
N ARG A 109 -14.24 14.13 3.07
CA ARG A 109 -15.33 14.40 4.00
C ARG A 109 -14.96 15.44 5.07
N ARG A 110 -13.73 15.46 5.55
CA ARG A 110 -13.25 16.52 6.46
C ARG A 110 -13.27 17.89 5.79
N GLY A 111 -13.03 17.96 4.49
CA GLY A 111 -13.17 19.17 3.67
C GLY A 111 -14.62 19.54 3.31
N GLY A 112 -15.61 18.72 3.70
CA GLY A 112 -17.02 18.93 3.34
C GLY A 112 -17.38 18.44 1.93
N PHE A 113 -16.53 17.63 1.30
CA PHE A 113 -16.71 17.12 -0.06
C PHE A 113 -16.99 15.61 -0.09
N VAL A 114 -17.52 15.13 -1.21
CA VAL A 114 -17.68 13.71 -1.52
C VAL A 114 -17.11 13.49 -2.91
N PRO A 115 -16.00 12.76 -3.05
CA PRO A 115 -15.44 12.44 -4.35
C PRO A 115 -16.24 11.32 -5.02
N HIS A 116 -16.17 11.23 -6.34
CA HIS A 116 -16.61 10.04 -7.07
C HIS A 116 -15.46 9.02 -7.07
N MET A 117 -15.68 7.88 -6.42
CA MET A 117 -14.66 6.85 -6.20
C MET A 117 -14.82 5.70 -7.20
N THR A 118 -13.77 5.42 -7.96
CA THR A 118 -13.68 4.26 -8.86
C THR A 118 -12.62 3.29 -8.34
N ALA A 119 -12.96 2.01 -8.22
CA ALA A 119 -12.01 0.92 -7.97
C ALA A 119 -11.58 0.27 -9.29
N ALA A 120 -10.30 -0.04 -9.44
CA ALA A 120 -9.82 -0.99 -10.45
C ALA A 120 -9.27 -2.21 -9.75
N VAL A 121 -9.96 -3.34 -9.87
CA VAL A 121 -9.66 -4.59 -9.15
C VAL A 121 -8.97 -5.55 -10.10
N PHE A 122 -7.76 -5.99 -9.75
CA PHE A 122 -6.97 -6.95 -10.50
C PHE A 122 -7.13 -8.37 -9.95
N ASP A 123 -7.36 -8.51 -8.66
CA ASP A 123 -7.66 -9.78 -8.02
C ASP A 123 -9.16 -9.85 -7.68
N GLU A 124 -9.91 -10.63 -8.47
CA GLU A 124 -11.37 -10.75 -8.37
C GLU A 124 -11.86 -11.22 -6.99
N ARG A 125 -11.00 -11.82 -6.18
CA ARG A 125 -11.33 -12.23 -4.81
C ARG A 125 -11.70 -11.03 -3.92
N TYR A 126 -11.24 -9.82 -4.28
CA TYR A 126 -11.55 -8.58 -3.58
C TYR A 126 -12.74 -7.79 -4.14
N LEU A 127 -13.36 -8.24 -5.25
CA LEU A 127 -14.57 -7.59 -5.79
C LEU A 127 -15.69 -7.42 -4.75
N PRO A 128 -15.99 -8.39 -3.87
CA PRO A 128 -17.02 -8.21 -2.84
C PRO A 128 -16.70 -7.11 -1.81
N ASP A 129 -15.44 -6.68 -1.74
CA ASP A 129 -14.98 -5.69 -0.77
C ASP A 129 -15.07 -4.24 -1.29
N THR A 130 -15.49 -4.01 -2.54
CA THR A 130 -15.60 -2.65 -3.13
C THR A 130 -16.94 -1.97 -2.86
N GLY A 131 -18.02 -2.70 -2.71
CA GLY A 131 -19.40 -2.17 -2.71
C GLY A 131 -19.75 -1.20 -1.58
N TYR A 132 -18.92 -1.07 -0.54
CA TYR A 132 -19.21 -0.17 0.58
C TYR A 132 -18.63 1.25 0.39
N LEU A 133 -17.69 1.44 -0.53
CA LEU A 133 -16.91 2.67 -0.64
C LEU A 133 -16.87 3.26 -2.05
N PHE A 134 -16.92 2.41 -3.08
CA PHE A 134 -16.75 2.83 -4.46
C PHE A 134 -18.08 2.98 -5.17
N ASP A 135 -18.20 4.03 -5.99
CA ASP A 135 -19.37 4.29 -6.84
C ASP A 135 -19.32 3.42 -8.11
N GLU A 136 -18.11 3.09 -8.56
CA GLU A 136 -17.83 2.32 -9.75
C GLU A 136 -16.71 1.31 -9.51
N THR A 137 -16.80 0.13 -10.13
CA THR A 137 -15.75 -0.89 -10.06
C THR A 137 -15.44 -1.41 -11.46
N LEU A 138 -14.18 -1.29 -11.85
CA LEU A 138 -13.59 -1.85 -13.06
C LEU A 138 -12.88 -3.15 -12.71
N THR A 139 -13.11 -4.19 -13.48
CA THR A 139 -12.36 -5.46 -13.36
C THR A 139 -11.34 -5.52 -14.49
N ALA A 140 -10.08 -5.74 -14.14
CA ALA A 140 -8.97 -5.76 -15.08
C ALA A 140 -7.87 -6.70 -14.57
N THR A 141 -6.96 -7.10 -15.43
CA THR A 141 -5.76 -7.87 -15.06
C THR A 141 -4.50 -7.02 -15.12
N ARG A 142 -4.59 -5.84 -15.74
CA ARG A 142 -3.48 -4.90 -15.96
C ARG A 142 -3.99 -3.48 -16.23
N VAL A 143 -3.10 -2.51 -16.09
CA VAL A 143 -3.40 -1.07 -16.25
C VAL A 143 -3.92 -0.75 -17.67
N GLU A 144 -3.44 -1.43 -18.70
CA GLU A 144 -3.90 -1.23 -20.07
C GLU A 144 -5.41 -1.46 -20.21
N GLU A 145 -5.95 -2.47 -19.54
CA GLU A 145 -7.39 -2.78 -19.55
C GLU A 145 -8.19 -1.73 -18.77
N VAL A 146 -7.64 -1.21 -17.66
CA VAL A 146 -8.23 -0.07 -16.93
C VAL A 146 -8.31 1.16 -17.83
N ALA A 147 -7.22 1.46 -18.55
CA ALA A 147 -7.19 2.59 -19.46
C ALA A 147 -8.18 2.46 -20.62
N ALA A 148 -8.40 1.24 -21.10
CA ALA A 148 -9.39 0.97 -22.17
C ALA A 148 -10.85 1.08 -21.72
N GLN A 149 -11.13 0.81 -20.43
CA GLN A 149 -12.46 0.85 -19.83
C GLN A 149 -12.83 2.23 -19.27
N SER A 150 -11.85 3.11 -19.04
CA SER A 150 -12.04 4.39 -18.35
C SER A 150 -12.03 5.57 -19.32
N GLU A 151 -12.95 6.51 -19.12
CA GLU A 151 -12.96 7.80 -19.82
C GLU A 151 -11.87 8.78 -19.33
N GLY A 152 -11.16 8.44 -18.24
CA GLY A 152 -10.16 9.31 -17.63
C GLY A 152 -10.76 10.50 -16.86
N GLY A 153 -9.97 11.58 -16.73
CA GLY A 153 -10.38 12.78 -16.02
C GLY A 153 -10.31 12.66 -14.48
N TYR A 154 -9.42 11.81 -13.97
CA TYR A 154 -9.23 11.64 -12.54
C TYR A 154 -8.38 12.75 -11.93
N ASN A 155 -8.82 13.30 -10.82
CA ASN A 155 -8.05 14.27 -10.03
C ASN A 155 -6.98 13.58 -9.20
N ILE A 156 -7.29 12.38 -8.71
CA ILE A 156 -6.34 11.50 -8.02
C ILE A 156 -6.41 10.11 -8.63
N ILE A 157 -5.24 9.54 -8.92
CA ILE A 157 -5.07 8.10 -9.18
C ILE A 157 -4.14 7.55 -8.12
N ALA A 158 -4.63 6.63 -7.30
CA ALA A 158 -3.84 5.94 -6.28
C ALA A 158 -3.48 4.54 -6.77
N ALA A 159 -2.21 4.31 -7.08
CA ALA A 159 -1.71 3.01 -7.46
C ALA A 159 -1.22 2.25 -6.23
N GLY A 160 -1.61 0.98 -6.09
CA GLY A 160 -1.13 0.11 -5.03
C GLY A 160 0.32 -0.34 -5.24
N CYS A 161 0.85 -1.11 -4.29
CA CYS A 161 2.20 -1.66 -4.35
C CYS A 161 2.42 -2.69 -5.49
N TYR A 162 1.40 -3.03 -6.26
CA TYR A 162 1.53 -4.03 -7.32
C TYR A 162 2.55 -3.64 -8.40
N LEU A 163 2.79 -2.33 -8.60
CA LEU A 163 3.81 -1.86 -9.54
C LEU A 163 5.23 -2.31 -9.17
N ASP A 164 5.49 -2.52 -7.89
CA ASP A 164 6.79 -2.99 -7.41
C ASP A 164 7.16 -4.37 -7.97
N GLU A 165 6.17 -5.16 -8.34
CA GLU A 165 6.35 -6.53 -8.83
C GLU A 165 6.67 -6.59 -10.33
N LEU A 166 6.56 -5.46 -11.03
CA LEU A 166 6.77 -5.37 -12.48
C LEU A 166 8.23 -5.03 -12.82
N PRO A 167 8.73 -5.46 -14.00
CA PRO A 167 9.95 -4.92 -14.57
C PRO A 167 9.86 -3.40 -14.76
N ILE A 168 10.97 -2.68 -14.61
CA ILE A 168 10.96 -1.21 -14.65
C ILE A 168 10.39 -0.65 -15.96
N GLY A 169 10.60 -1.33 -17.09
CA GLY A 169 10.02 -0.91 -18.38
C GLY A 169 8.50 -0.95 -18.37
N ASP A 170 7.92 -1.99 -17.78
CA ASP A 170 6.47 -2.15 -17.66
C ASP A 170 5.89 -1.12 -16.68
N VAL A 171 6.62 -0.84 -15.57
CA VAL A 171 6.25 0.22 -14.61
C VAL A 171 6.14 1.57 -15.32
N ILE A 172 7.12 1.95 -16.12
CA ILE A 172 7.10 3.23 -16.83
C ILE A 172 5.94 3.28 -17.83
N ALA A 173 5.71 2.20 -18.59
CA ALA A 173 4.59 2.13 -19.52
C ALA A 173 3.23 2.25 -18.82
N ASP A 174 3.07 1.63 -17.65
CA ASP A 174 1.85 1.74 -16.86
C ASP A 174 1.68 3.13 -16.24
N LEU A 175 2.76 3.76 -15.78
CA LEU A 175 2.73 5.14 -15.29
C LEU A 175 2.34 6.12 -16.42
N GLU A 176 2.78 5.90 -17.66
CA GLU A 176 2.34 6.68 -18.81
C GLU A 176 0.83 6.57 -19.05
N ARG A 177 0.30 5.35 -19.04
CA ARG A 177 -1.14 5.10 -19.19
C ARG A 177 -1.96 5.77 -18.10
N LEU A 178 -1.53 5.61 -16.84
CA LEU A 178 -2.20 6.23 -15.70
C LEU A 178 -2.11 7.75 -15.73
N TYR A 179 -0.96 8.30 -16.13
CA TYR A 179 -0.79 9.73 -16.32
C TYR A 179 -1.75 10.31 -17.37
N ALA A 180 -1.98 9.58 -18.46
CA ALA A 180 -2.92 9.98 -19.49
C ALA A 180 -4.37 10.02 -18.99
N LEU A 181 -4.74 9.22 -17.99
CA LEU A 181 -6.06 9.22 -17.37
C LEU A 181 -6.29 10.36 -16.36
N LEU A 182 -5.24 11.05 -15.92
CA LEU A 182 -5.38 12.19 -15.01
C LEU A 182 -6.11 13.36 -15.67
N ALA A 183 -6.87 14.10 -14.90
CA ALA A 183 -7.31 15.45 -15.28
C ALA A 183 -6.11 16.42 -15.34
N PRO A 184 -6.19 17.53 -16.07
CA PRO A 184 -5.20 18.61 -15.95
C PRO A 184 -5.04 19.04 -14.49
N GLY A 185 -3.80 19.10 -13.98
CA GLY A 185 -3.50 19.37 -12.58
C GLY A 185 -3.72 18.18 -11.63
N GLY A 186 -4.25 17.06 -12.10
CA GLY A 186 -4.44 15.85 -11.33
C GLY A 186 -3.11 15.19 -10.92
N MET A 187 -3.19 14.24 -9.97
CA MET A 187 -2.01 13.63 -9.38
C MET A 187 -2.15 12.11 -9.32
N LEU A 188 -1.11 11.43 -9.80
CA LEU A 188 -0.88 10.01 -9.59
C LEU A 188 -0.04 9.84 -8.34
N VAL A 189 -0.46 8.98 -7.43
CA VAL A 189 0.26 8.65 -6.20
C VAL A 189 0.50 7.16 -6.11
N LEU A 190 1.70 6.80 -5.69
CA LEU A 190 2.09 5.40 -5.56
C LEU A 190 3.10 5.21 -4.42
N PRO A 191 2.92 4.17 -3.61
CA PRO A 191 3.96 3.67 -2.73
C PRO A 191 4.98 2.89 -3.55
N VAL A 192 6.25 3.00 -3.20
CA VAL A 192 7.34 2.23 -3.78
C VAL A 192 8.16 1.65 -2.65
N ARG A 193 8.23 0.33 -2.56
CA ARG A 193 9.08 -0.35 -1.59
C ARG A 193 10.54 -0.10 -1.90
N ASN A 194 11.35 -0.06 -0.87
CA ASN A 194 12.78 0.08 -1.02
C ASN A 194 13.49 -1.25 -0.71
N PRO A 195 13.80 -2.07 -1.71
CA PRO A 195 14.48 -3.35 -1.51
C PRO A 195 15.92 -3.19 -0.98
N GLY A 196 16.47 -1.97 -1.06
CA GLY A 196 17.78 -1.63 -0.49
C GLY A 196 17.72 -1.12 0.94
N SER A 197 16.58 -1.12 1.60
CA SER A 197 16.50 -0.75 3.02
C SER A 197 17.22 -1.76 3.90
N ALA A 198 17.78 -1.29 5.02
CA ALA A 198 18.46 -2.16 5.96
C ALA A 198 17.54 -3.27 6.50
N TYR A 199 16.26 -2.96 6.67
CA TYR A 199 15.26 -3.93 7.07
C TYR A 199 15.07 -5.04 6.02
N GLU A 200 14.95 -4.67 4.75
CA GLU A 200 14.78 -5.64 3.66
C GLU A 200 16.01 -6.54 3.53
N LEU A 201 17.20 -5.94 3.60
CA LEU A 201 18.45 -6.66 3.54
C LEU A 201 18.63 -7.60 4.75
N ASP A 202 18.25 -7.15 5.96
CA ASP A 202 18.32 -7.98 7.17
C ASP A 202 17.40 -9.21 7.06
N CYS A 203 16.16 -9.01 6.59
CA CYS A 203 15.23 -10.11 6.36
C CYS A 203 15.79 -11.13 5.34
N ILE A 204 16.34 -10.66 4.22
CA ILE A 204 16.94 -11.55 3.21
C ILE A 204 18.11 -12.34 3.80
N MET A 205 18.97 -11.71 4.59
CA MET A 205 20.17 -12.34 5.15
C MET A 205 19.85 -13.33 6.28
N ASN A 206 18.87 -13.04 7.12
CA ASN A 206 18.57 -13.85 8.30
C ASN A 206 17.48 -14.90 8.08
N GLU A 207 16.52 -14.62 7.24
CA GLU A 207 15.34 -15.48 7.04
C GLU A 207 15.38 -16.24 5.71
N GLY A 208 16.32 -15.91 4.83
CA GLY A 208 16.50 -16.54 3.51
C GLY A 208 15.40 -16.25 2.51
N THR A 209 14.20 -15.93 2.98
CA THR A 209 13.05 -15.49 2.18
C THR A 209 12.14 -14.62 3.02
N ARG A 210 11.38 -13.76 2.36
CA ARG A 210 10.44 -12.84 3.00
C ARG A 210 9.01 -13.32 3.08
N ASP A 211 8.79 -14.59 2.99
CA ASP A 211 7.45 -15.17 2.96
C ASP A 211 6.71 -15.19 4.32
N VAL A 212 7.04 -14.25 5.21
CA VAL A 212 6.34 -14.13 6.49
C VAL A 212 4.82 -13.93 6.30
N TYR A 213 4.38 -13.55 5.11
CA TYR A 213 2.97 -13.24 4.82
C TYR A 213 2.34 -14.08 3.71
N CYS A 214 3.04 -15.07 3.17
CA CYS A 214 2.50 -15.94 2.13
C CYS A 214 1.85 -17.18 2.75
N LEU A 215 0.55 -17.36 2.53
CA LEU A 215 -0.19 -18.50 3.08
C LEU A 215 -0.11 -19.77 2.22
N GLU A 216 0.20 -19.68 0.94
CA GLU A 216 0.13 -20.80 -0.02
C GLU A 216 1.27 -20.76 -1.04
N ASN A 217 2.52 -20.80 -0.63
CA ASN A 217 3.66 -20.86 -1.57
C ASN A 217 3.62 -19.83 -2.72
N GLU A 218 2.76 -18.83 -2.65
CA GLU A 218 2.81 -17.69 -3.53
C GLU A 218 4.03 -16.88 -3.16
N VAL A 219 5.11 -17.07 -3.90
CA VAL A 219 6.32 -16.25 -3.80
C VAL A 219 5.89 -14.83 -4.14
N LYS A 220 5.62 -14.01 -3.12
CA LYS A 220 5.42 -12.57 -3.35
C LYS A 220 6.73 -12.04 -3.94
N ARG A 221 6.66 -11.68 -5.21
CA ARG A 221 7.80 -11.12 -5.91
C ARG A 221 8.18 -9.81 -5.25
N TYR A 222 9.46 -9.64 -5.05
CA TYR A 222 10.03 -8.39 -4.56
C TYR A 222 10.04 -7.36 -5.67
N SER A 223 10.18 -6.10 -5.27
CA SER A 223 10.45 -5.01 -6.20
C SER A 223 11.58 -5.40 -7.16
N ASN A 224 11.29 -5.42 -8.45
CA ASN A 224 12.24 -5.77 -9.50
C ASN A 224 13.18 -4.60 -9.85
N PHE A 225 13.06 -3.49 -9.13
CA PHE A 225 13.89 -2.30 -9.36
C PHE A 225 14.16 -1.56 -8.03
N SER A 226 15.28 -0.89 -7.96
CA SER A 226 15.57 0.00 -6.84
C SER A 226 14.87 1.34 -7.01
N TYR A 227 14.58 2.00 -5.90
CA TYR A 227 14.07 3.38 -5.90
C TYR A 227 14.89 4.32 -6.79
N ARG A 228 16.23 4.25 -6.74
CA ARG A 228 17.11 5.03 -7.61
C ARG A 228 16.91 4.73 -9.09
N HIS A 229 16.65 3.47 -9.43
CA HIS A 229 16.40 3.07 -10.81
C HIS A 229 15.08 3.71 -11.30
N LEU A 230 14.03 3.66 -10.49
CA LEU A 230 12.77 4.33 -10.80
C LEU A 230 12.96 5.84 -10.98
N LEU A 231 13.64 6.52 -10.05
CA LEU A 231 13.84 7.97 -10.17
C LEU A 231 14.63 8.36 -11.42
N ARG A 232 15.65 7.57 -11.80
CA ARG A 232 16.38 7.81 -13.07
C ARG A 232 15.47 7.68 -14.29
N ALA A 233 14.63 6.66 -14.32
CA ALA A 233 13.68 6.44 -15.40
C ALA A 233 12.65 7.58 -15.49
N LEU A 234 12.09 7.99 -14.34
CA LEU A 234 11.16 9.12 -14.27
C LEU A 234 11.83 10.45 -14.69
N HIS A 235 13.07 10.69 -14.24
CA HIS A 235 13.80 11.92 -14.57
C HIS A 235 14.11 12.02 -16.07
N ALA A 236 14.41 10.90 -16.72
CA ALA A 236 14.64 10.84 -18.15
C ALA A 236 13.36 10.94 -19.00
N HIS A 237 12.18 10.83 -18.36
CA HIS A 237 10.90 10.79 -19.06
C HIS A 237 10.40 12.21 -19.38
N PRO A 238 9.84 12.47 -20.57
CA PRO A 238 9.48 13.82 -21.02
C PRO A 238 8.43 14.51 -20.15
N TYR A 239 7.53 13.78 -19.50
CA TYR A 239 6.45 14.34 -18.68
C TYR A 239 6.28 13.70 -17.29
N LEU A 240 6.89 12.55 -16.98
CA LEU A 240 6.83 11.95 -15.64
C LEU A 240 7.88 12.53 -14.67
N HIS A 241 8.75 13.43 -15.11
CA HIS A 241 9.85 14.00 -14.32
C HIS A 241 9.39 14.98 -13.20
N ARG A 242 8.13 15.40 -13.20
CA ARG A 242 7.56 16.28 -12.18
C ARG A 242 6.96 15.46 -11.04
N TYR A 243 7.81 14.95 -10.19
CA TYR A 243 7.40 14.15 -9.03
C TYR A 243 7.78 14.79 -7.71
N ARG A 244 7.05 14.41 -6.67
CA ARG A 244 7.36 14.65 -5.26
C ARG A 244 7.64 13.33 -4.58
N VAL A 245 8.44 13.36 -3.54
CA VAL A 245 8.81 12.17 -2.76
C VAL A 245 8.57 12.43 -1.29
N HIS A 246 7.96 11.47 -0.62
CA HIS A 246 7.90 11.38 0.82
C HIS A 246 8.52 10.05 1.27
N SER A 247 9.46 10.12 2.21
CA SER A 247 10.17 8.94 2.72
C SER A 247 9.48 8.42 3.97
N ILE A 248 9.22 7.12 4.02
CA ILE A 248 8.61 6.45 5.16
C ILE A 248 9.66 5.61 5.87
N MET A 249 9.91 5.97 7.13
CA MET A 249 10.79 5.25 8.04
C MET A 249 9.96 4.69 9.19
N MET A 250 10.34 3.51 9.66
CA MET A 250 9.75 2.91 10.85
C MET A 250 10.71 3.04 12.04
N GLN A 251 10.16 2.99 13.24
CA GLN A 251 10.97 3.04 14.46
C GLN A 251 12.02 1.92 14.47
N GLY A 252 13.27 2.27 14.67
CA GLY A 252 14.40 1.33 14.72
C GLY A 252 15.11 1.10 13.38
N ASP A 253 14.58 1.61 12.26
CA ASP A 253 15.23 1.45 10.94
C ASP A 253 16.57 2.20 10.87
N ASP A 254 16.68 3.32 11.54
CA ASP A 254 17.91 4.10 11.69
C ASP A 254 19.00 3.31 12.42
N VAL A 255 18.67 2.62 13.49
CA VAL A 255 19.60 1.77 14.25
C VAL A 255 20.10 0.61 13.41
N LEU A 256 19.21 -0.03 12.65
CA LEU A 256 19.56 -1.13 11.75
C LEU A 256 20.43 -0.63 10.59
N ALA A 257 20.11 0.52 10.01
CA ALA A 257 20.91 1.16 8.96
C ALA A 257 22.33 1.45 9.42
N GLU A 258 22.51 1.98 10.64
CA GLU A 258 23.86 2.24 11.21
C GLU A 258 24.69 0.96 11.34
N ARG A 259 24.07 -0.16 11.75
CA ARG A 259 24.75 -1.45 11.85
C ARG A 259 25.19 -1.99 10.50
N MET A 260 24.44 -1.72 9.43
CA MET A 260 24.72 -2.22 8.08
C MET A 260 25.68 -1.33 7.29
N LYS A 261 25.84 -0.06 7.62
CA LYS A 261 26.76 0.87 6.95
C LYS A 261 28.19 0.33 6.74
N PRO A 262 28.84 -0.31 7.72
CA PRO A 262 30.18 -0.83 7.53
C PRO A 262 30.30 -1.90 6.46
N LEU A 263 29.23 -2.65 6.22
CA LEU A 263 29.20 -3.73 5.21
C LEU A 263 29.14 -3.20 3.77
N LEU A 264 28.67 -1.95 3.62
CA LEU A 264 28.41 -1.32 2.31
C LEU A 264 29.50 -0.31 1.90
N ARG A 265 30.51 -0.07 2.75
CA ARG A 265 31.58 0.93 2.53
C ARG A 265 32.64 0.52 1.50
N SER A 266 32.50 -0.62 0.83
CA SER A 266 33.50 -1.12 -0.13
C SER A 266 33.50 -0.41 -1.50
N SER A 267 32.55 0.49 -1.75
CA SER A 267 32.52 1.29 -2.98
C SER A 267 32.99 2.70 -2.71
N GLU A 268 34.07 3.15 -3.36
CA GLU A 268 34.49 4.53 -3.40
C GLU A 268 33.31 5.43 -3.84
N GLY A 269 33.00 6.43 -3.03
CA GLY A 269 31.94 7.41 -3.33
C GLY A 269 30.54 6.97 -2.94
N ALA A 270 30.36 6.31 -1.78
CA ALA A 270 29.04 6.15 -1.19
C ALA A 270 28.39 7.53 -0.96
N PRO A 271 27.34 7.89 -1.72
CA PRO A 271 26.74 9.22 -1.60
C PRO A 271 26.03 9.35 -0.25
N SER A 272 25.86 10.60 0.21
CA SER A 272 24.99 10.95 1.35
C SER A 272 23.60 10.29 1.30
N ASP A 273 23.11 9.99 0.10
CA ASP A 273 21.87 9.29 -0.16
C ASP A 273 21.85 7.81 0.24
N LEU A 274 23.01 7.18 0.48
CA LEU A 274 23.06 5.79 0.91
C LEU A 274 22.48 5.62 2.31
N GLU A 275 22.75 6.55 3.21
CA GLU A 275 22.23 6.54 4.57
C GLU A 275 20.71 6.65 4.57
N LEU A 276 20.18 7.60 3.79
CA LEU A 276 18.74 7.76 3.59
C LEU A 276 18.13 6.50 2.95
N SER A 277 18.79 5.95 1.95
CA SER A 277 18.31 4.74 1.27
C SER A 277 18.22 3.53 2.21
N LEU A 278 19.15 3.39 3.15
CA LEU A 278 19.13 2.28 4.11
C LEU A 278 18.04 2.42 5.19
N SER A 279 17.76 3.63 5.65
CA SER A 279 16.78 3.86 6.71
C SER A 279 15.34 3.97 6.22
N VAL A 280 15.11 4.11 4.93
CA VAL A 280 13.77 4.29 4.36
C VAL A 280 13.23 2.96 3.86
N ARG A 281 12.13 2.48 4.42
CA ARG A 281 11.44 1.24 3.97
C ARG A 281 10.64 1.43 2.70
N MET A 282 10.03 2.58 2.56
CA MET A 282 9.13 2.88 1.46
C MET A 282 9.24 4.34 1.08
N PHE A 283 9.15 4.61 -0.20
CA PHE A 283 8.97 5.95 -0.74
C PHE A 283 7.54 6.11 -1.24
N PHE A 284 6.99 7.28 -1.04
CA PHE A 284 5.71 7.65 -1.60
C PHE A 284 5.94 8.70 -2.68
N LEU A 285 5.52 8.38 -3.89
CA LEU A 285 5.71 9.24 -5.05
C LEU A 285 4.40 9.90 -5.43
N GLY A 286 4.45 11.19 -5.72
CA GLY A 286 3.35 11.94 -6.33
C GLY A 286 3.79 12.53 -7.66
N ILE A 287 3.16 12.12 -8.76
CA ILE A 287 3.43 12.62 -10.11
C ILE A 287 2.24 13.48 -10.53
N ARG A 288 2.47 14.76 -10.83
CA ARG A 288 1.41 15.71 -11.19
C ARG A 288 1.34 15.90 -12.69
N ARG A 289 0.12 15.82 -13.25
CA ARG A 289 -0.14 16.20 -14.63
C ARG A 289 -0.10 17.72 -14.78
N GLU A 290 0.50 18.19 -15.88
CA GLU A 290 0.48 19.61 -16.23
C GLU A 290 -0.95 20.11 -16.49
N SER A 291 -1.19 21.38 -16.15
CA SER A 291 -2.46 22.07 -16.38
C SER A 291 -2.68 22.39 -17.84
#